data_dd5e773b8a4d62d8845016ebbf7ce597
#
_entry.id   dd5e773b8a4d62d8845016ebbf7ce597
#
_cell.length_a   1.000
_cell.length_b   1.000
_cell.length_c   1.000
_cell.angle_alpha   90.00
_cell.angle_beta   90.00
_cell.angle_gamma   90.00
#
_symmetry.space_group_name_H-M   'P 1'
#
loop_
_entity.id
_entity.type
_entity.pdbx_description
1 polymer ?
#
loop_
_entity_poly.entity_id
_entity_poly.type
_entity_poly.pdbx_seq_one_letter_code
_entity_poly.pdbx_strand_id
1 'polypeptide(L)'
;MAKATNIFDFSKHSKDLFLVAGSHTTQKHIDWMKSGQRTITRYNLPMNETTVACLSNNPKYLLLYLHYKTAEQTLQLFSVDHIEYWSKAQMRETKYPTPHQEEYVVLFLSKEHQISKMRIQPLREYVRKKDGKLPRNTSFVLNGNDICQALIPKRIRFIDLFAGLGGIRLGLEQALQEQGLNGECVFTSEIKPYALRAYNHNFAEKEVVAQNITKLHNRDIPVFNILLGGFPCQAFSSAGAGKGFADTRGTLFFEVQRILKENLTHVDGFILENVEGLVTHDMRPDEPYEDNGIPIGRTLATILHILRDKLKFNVTWAVLNAADYGVPQKRKRIYIVGCKKKFGTVTMDFDKLPEVGTGQYMEQGLPCLDNAFSQMLLARYTPEELAGKALKDKRGGKQNIHSWDIGKKGEVSPDQHELLNRLVKERRKHSWAPIIGIEWMDGMPLTEAQIATFFPHPDLHNMLADLVKKQYLVYEHPKQRVWHSDENGNKWSTRVPDEKLPKGYNIVTGKLSFEISSILDPRRAANTIVAMDMNTLGVIDGMGIRHLTLREGLRLFGYPENYDLDFFYNEDKGIELGYDLLGNSVCVPVIKLIANRLIQQIYAR
;
A
#
# COMPACT_ATOMS: atom_id res chain seq x y z
N MET A 1 11.60 0.90 -38.83
CA MET A 1 11.21 2.27 -38.41
C MET A 1 9.69 2.38 -38.49
N ALA A 2 9.00 2.34 -37.36
CA ALA A 2 7.55 2.55 -37.31
C ALA A 2 7.29 4.04 -37.65
N LYS A 3 6.45 4.31 -38.66
CA LYS A 3 5.99 5.67 -38.95
C LYS A 3 5.34 6.22 -37.69
N ALA A 4 5.87 7.33 -37.18
CA ALA A 4 5.23 8.09 -36.12
C ALA A 4 3.81 8.43 -36.60
N THR A 5 2.81 7.82 -35.98
CA THR A 5 1.40 8.08 -36.25
C THR A 5 1.09 9.46 -35.70
N ASN A 6 0.84 10.43 -36.57
CA ASN A 6 0.47 11.80 -36.19
C ASN A 6 -0.92 11.76 -35.51
N ILE A 7 -0.95 11.83 -34.20
CA ILE A 7 -2.18 11.97 -33.39
C ILE A 7 -2.73 13.38 -33.68
N PHE A 8 -4.04 13.47 -33.90
CA PHE A 8 -4.73 14.74 -34.15
C PHE A 8 -4.66 15.65 -32.91
N ASP A 9 -4.18 16.87 -33.12
CA ASP A 9 -4.00 17.86 -32.06
C ASP A 9 -5.13 18.90 -32.08
N PHE A 10 -6.09 18.74 -31.18
CA PHE A 10 -7.25 19.63 -31.06
C PHE A 10 -6.88 21.11 -30.79
N SER A 11 -5.72 21.36 -30.18
CA SER A 11 -5.28 22.72 -29.85
C SER A 11 -4.97 23.54 -31.12
N LYS A 12 -4.49 22.89 -32.19
CA LYS A 12 -4.25 23.51 -33.50
C LYS A 12 -5.55 23.82 -34.25
N HIS A 13 -6.64 23.23 -33.82
CA HIS A 13 -7.99 23.38 -34.38
C HIS A 13 -8.93 24.11 -33.42
N SER A 14 -8.41 25.01 -32.58
CA SER A 14 -9.11 25.66 -31.46
C SER A 14 -10.42 26.36 -31.87
N LYS A 15 -10.49 26.89 -33.06
CA LYS A 15 -11.68 27.59 -33.62
C LYS A 15 -12.54 26.69 -34.50
N ASP A 16 -12.05 25.55 -34.96
CA ASP A 16 -12.83 24.63 -35.77
C ASP A 16 -13.94 23.99 -34.98
N LEU A 17 -15.08 23.75 -35.61
CA LEU A 17 -16.25 23.16 -34.99
C LEU A 17 -16.30 21.64 -35.23
N PHE A 18 -16.60 20.93 -34.16
CA PHE A 18 -16.74 19.49 -34.10
C PHE A 18 -18.17 19.14 -33.74
N LEU A 19 -18.86 18.45 -34.63
CA LEU A 19 -20.13 17.82 -34.30
C LEU A 19 -19.86 16.55 -33.49
N VAL A 20 -20.34 16.49 -32.26
CA VAL A 20 -20.29 15.28 -31.43
C VAL A 20 -21.62 14.57 -31.59
N ALA A 21 -21.60 13.36 -32.10
CA ALA A 21 -22.82 12.61 -32.37
C ALA A 21 -22.65 11.12 -32.07
N GLY A 22 -23.73 10.43 -31.76
CA GLY A 22 -23.73 9.00 -31.51
C GLY A 22 -25.04 8.34 -31.89
N SER A 23 -24.98 7.05 -32.10
CA SER A 23 -26.11 6.29 -32.56
C SER A 23 -26.15 4.92 -31.89
N HIS A 24 -27.36 4.45 -31.57
CA HIS A 24 -27.64 3.03 -31.27
C HIS A 24 -27.63 2.27 -32.58
N THR A 25 -26.45 1.83 -33.01
CA THR A 25 -26.29 1.20 -34.31
C THR A 25 -26.27 -0.30 -34.22
N THR A 26 -27.06 -0.95 -35.09
CA THR A 26 -26.91 -2.37 -35.42
C THR A 26 -25.76 -2.56 -36.42
N GLN A 27 -25.28 -3.79 -36.59
CA GLN A 27 -24.28 -4.09 -37.63
C GLN A 27 -24.71 -3.57 -39.01
N LYS A 28 -25.99 -3.69 -39.35
CA LYS A 28 -26.55 -3.19 -40.63
C LYS A 28 -26.37 -1.67 -40.80
N HIS A 29 -26.50 -0.87 -39.74
CA HIS A 29 -26.24 0.57 -39.79
C HIS A 29 -24.75 0.87 -40.00
N ILE A 30 -23.89 0.12 -39.33
CA ILE A 30 -22.44 0.27 -39.50
C ILE A 30 -22.04 -0.06 -40.94
N ASP A 31 -22.59 -1.13 -41.52
CA ASP A 31 -22.33 -1.53 -42.89
C ASP A 31 -22.84 -0.45 -43.89
N TRP A 32 -24.00 0.14 -43.60
CA TRP A 32 -24.49 1.27 -44.37
C TRP A 32 -23.57 2.51 -44.27
N MET A 33 -23.11 2.84 -43.05
CA MET A 33 -22.16 3.93 -42.83
C MET A 33 -20.83 3.74 -43.55
N LYS A 34 -20.36 2.52 -43.70
CA LYS A 34 -19.15 2.15 -44.44
C LYS A 34 -19.35 2.12 -45.94
N SER A 35 -20.56 1.97 -46.43
CA SER A 35 -20.88 1.93 -47.86
C SER A 35 -20.00 0.98 -48.70
N GLY A 36 -19.68 -0.20 -48.13
CA GLY A 36 -18.78 -1.17 -48.75
C GLY A 36 -17.27 -0.91 -48.55
N GLN A 37 -16.91 0.16 -47.88
CA GLN A 37 -15.51 0.51 -47.57
C GLN A 37 -15.05 -0.10 -46.25
N ARG A 38 -13.75 -0.06 -45.97
CA ARG A 38 -13.18 -0.51 -44.68
C ARG A 38 -13.49 0.44 -43.53
N THR A 39 -13.57 1.74 -43.83
CA THR A 39 -13.82 2.84 -42.87
C THR A 39 -15.22 3.42 -43.04
N ILE A 40 -15.70 4.16 -42.03
CA ILE A 40 -16.95 4.89 -42.13
C ILE A 40 -16.78 6.07 -43.10
N THR A 41 -17.65 6.15 -44.07
CA THR A 41 -17.62 7.19 -45.11
C THR A 41 -18.80 8.13 -45.09
N ARG A 42 -19.85 7.80 -44.34
CA ARG A 42 -21.04 8.66 -44.18
C ARG A 42 -21.70 8.40 -42.82
N TYR A 43 -22.43 9.41 -42.34
CA TYR A 43 -23.22 9.35 -41.10
C TYR A 43 -24.51 10.15 -41.28
N ASN A 44 -25.61 9.69 -40.71
CA ASN A 44 -26.91 10.38 -40.81
C ASN A 44 -27.44 10.88 -39.47
N LEU A 45 -28.16 11.98 -39.53
CA LEU A 45 -28.93 12.53 -38.44
C LEU A 45 -30.41 12.71 -38.87
N PRO A 46 -31.36 12.58 -37.94
CA PRO A 46 -32.76 12.96 -38.23
C PRO A 46 -32.82 14.47 -38.46
N MET A 47 -33.66 14.93 -39.41
CA MET A 47 -33.93 16.33 -39.59
C MET A 47 -34.86 16.82 -38.46
N ASN A 48 -34.29 17.63 -37.58
CA ASN A 48 -35.04 18.30 -36.51
C ASN A 48 -34.34 19.62 -36.12
N GLU A 49 -35.01 20.44 -35.32
CA GLU A 49 -34.51 21.75 -34.91
C GLU A 49 -33.09 21.68 -34.29
N THR A 50 -32.82 20.66 -33.48
CA THR A 50 -31.50 20.47 -32.85
C THR A 50 -30.43 20.17 -33.91
N THR A 51 -30.74 19.31 -34.87
CA THR A 51 -29.80 18.97 -35.98
C THR A 51 -29.51 20.20 -36.82
N VAL A 52 -30.56 20.96 -37.18
CA VAL A 52 -30.41 22.21 -37.94
C VAL A 52 -29.56 23.21 -37.17
N ALA A 53 -29.80 23.40 -35.88
CA ALA A 53 -28.99 24.29 -35.05
C ALA A 53 -27.53 23.83 -34.91
N CYS A 54 -27.26 22.52 -34.82
CA CYS A 54 -25.92 22.00 -34.81
C CYS A 54 -25.15 22.21 -36.12
N LEU A 55 -25.85 22.16 -37.26
CA LEU A 55 -25.27 22.25 -38.58
C LEU A 55 -25.18 23.66 -39.13
N SER A 56 -25.95 24.62 -38.59
CA SER A 56 -25.99 26.03 -39.04
C SER A 56 -24.58 26.71 -39.02
N ASN A 57 -23.67 26.21 -38.17
CA ASN A 57 -22.29 26.71 -38.07
C ASN A 57 -21.29 25.93 -38.90
N ASN A 58 -21.72 25.03 -39.75
CA ASN A 58 -20.90 24.23 -40.66
C ASN A 58 -19.72 23.51 -39.98
N PRO A 59 -19.96 22.48 -39.16
CA PRO A 59 -18.89 21.75 -38.46
C PRO A 59 -17.96 21.06 -39.47
N LYS A 60 -16.66 21.25 -39.29
CA LYS A 60 -15.61 20.65 -40.16
C LYS A 60 -15.29 19.20 -39.80
N TYR A 61 -15.63 18.79 -38.59
CA TYR A 61 -15.28 17.47 -38.05
C TYR A 61 -16.48 16.81 -37.40
N LEU A 62 -16.50 15.48 -37.47
CA LEU A 62 -17.43 14.63 -36.74
C LEU A 62 -16.68 13.79 -35.68
N LEU A 63 -17.01 13.97 -34.41
CA LEU A 63 -16.66 13.06 -33.31
C LEU A 63 -17.81 12.07 -33.12
N LEU A 64 -17.64 10.86 -33.61
CA LEU A 64 -18.64 9.82 -33.61
C LEU A 64 -18.41 8.81 -32.50
N TYR A 65 -19.44 8.51 -31.69
CA TYR A 65 -19.43 7.38 -30.77
C TYR A 65 -20.52 6.37 -31.13
N LEU A 66 -20.16 5.10 -31.13
CA LEU A 66 -21.08 4.00 -31.47
C LEU A 66 -21.49 3.25 -30.21
N HIS A 67 -22.80 3.13 -29.98
CA HIS A 67 -23.37 2.36 -28.87
C HIS A 67 -23.45 0.86 -29.20
N TYR A 68 -22.38 0.25 -29.68
CA TYR A 68 -22.42 -1.14 -30.05
C TYR A 68 -21.70 -2.03 -29.00
N LYS A 69 -22.50 -2.78 -28.21
CA LYS A 69 -22.13 -3.91 -27.34
C LYS A 69 -20.93 -3.77 -26.37
N THR A 70 -20.29 -2.64 -26.24
CA THR A 70 -19.17 -2.47 -25.31
C THR A 70 -19.42 -1.33 -24.34
N ALA A 71 -19.04 -1.53 -23.08
CA ALA A 71 -19.10 -0.49 -22.03
C ALA A 71 -18.20 0.72 -22.30
N GLU A 72 -17.33 0.65 -23.29
CA GLU A 72 -16.40 1.71 -23.68
C GLU A 72 -16.96 2.50 -24.89
N GLN A 73 -17.58 3.63 -24.60
CA GLN A 73 -18.03 4.60 -25.62
C GLN A 73 -16.81 5.43 -26.08
N THR A 74 -15.93 4.84 -26.89
CA THR A 74 -14.79 5.53 -27.48
C THR A 74 -15.21 6.34 -28.69
N LEU A 75 -14.59 7.53 -28.86
CA LEU A 75 -14.84 8.44 -29.97
C LEU A 75 -13.92 8.11 -31.14
N GLN A 76 -14.46 8.26 -32.36
CA GLN A 76 -13.72 8.27 -33.62
C GLN A 76 -13.85 9.65 -34.27
N LEU A 77 -12.79 10.17 -34.86
CA LEU A 77 -12.76 11.51 -35.47
C LEU A 77 -12.67 11.41 -36.97
N PHE A 78 -13.58 12.10 -37.65
CA PHE A 78 -13.64 12.20 -39.12
C PHE A 78 -13.66 13.64 -39.58
N SER A 79 -13.04 13.93 -40.71
CA SER A 79 -13.30 15.19 -41.47
C SER A 79 -14.64 15.09 -42.18
N VAL A 80 -15.45 16.12 -42.09
CA VAL A 80 -16.69 16.28 -42.87
C VAL A 80 -16.31 16.89 -44.22
N ASP A 81 -16.65 16.20 -45.30
CA ASP A 81 -16.40 16.65 -46.66
C ASP A 81 -17.53 17.59 -47.12
N HIS A 82 -18.75 17.06 -47.09
CA HIS A 82 -19.95 17.84 -47.39
C HIS A 82 -21.18 17.23 -46.68
N ILE A 83 -22.30 17.97 -46.78
CA ILE A 83 -23.55 17.61 -46.13
C ILE A 83 -24.64 17.62 -47.20
N GLU A 84 -25.44 16.56 -47.22
CA GLU A 84 -26.62 16.46 -48.11
C GLU A 84 -27.91 16.26 -47.28
N TYR A 85 -29.01 16.65 -47.87
CA TYR A 85 -30.33 16.48 -47.32
C TYR A 85 -31.07 15.41 -48.13
N TRP A 86 -31.42 14.32 -47.48
CA TRP A 86 -32.05 13.16 -48.12
C TRP A 86 -33.45 12.91 -47.63
N SER A 87 -34.37 12.63 -48.58
CA SER A 87 -35.70 12.13 -48.28
C SER A 87 -35.65 10.66 -47.79
N LYS A 88 -36.72 10.23 -47.17
CA LYS A 88 -36.94 8.83 -46.78
C LYS A 88 -36.79 7.87 -47.99
N ALA A 89 -37.23 8.29 -49.18
CA ALA A 89 -37.09 7.51 -50.40
C ALA A 89 -35.61 7.29 -50.74
N GLN A 90 -34.81 8.34 -50.80
CA GLN A 90 -33.37 8.28 -51.03
C GLN A 90 -32.65 7.42 -49.99
N MET A 91 -33.02 7.49 -48.73
CA MET A 91 -32.48 6.60 -47.67
C MET A 91 -32.78 5.14 -47.98
N ARG A 92 -34.00 4.79 -48.47
CA ARG A 92 -34.35 3.43 -48.86
C ARG A 92 -33.58 2.93 -50.06
N GLU A 93 -33.37 3.75 -51.07
CA GLU A 93 -32.58 3.42 -52.25
C GLU A 93 -31.14 3.01 -51.88
N THR A 94 -30.57 3.65 -50.88
CA THR A 94 -29.21 3.31 -50.38
C THR A 94 -29.20 2.13 -49.42
N LYS A 95 -30.32 1.41 -49.24
CA LYS A 95 -30.45 0.26 -48.32
C LYS A 95 -30.24 0.65 -46.85
N TYR A 96 -30.59 1.86 -46.43
CA TYR A 96 -30.60 2.24 -45.02
C TYR A 96 -31.57 1.32 -44.23
N PRO A 97 -31.15 0.72 -43.09
CA PRO A 97 -31.90 -0.41 -42.51
C PRO A 97 -33.33 -0.13 -42.10
N THR A 98 -33.65 1.03 -41.56
CA THR A 98 -34.99 1.35 -41.04
C THR A 98 -35.27 2.84 -41.09
N PRO A 99 -35.53 3.41 -42.29
CA PRO A 99 -35.83 4.84 -42.39
C PRO A 99 -37.24 5.12 -41.84
N HIS A 100 -37.35 5.84 -40.74
CA HIS A 100 -38.60 6.19 -40.06
C HIS A 100 -38.92 7.70 -40.07
N GLN A 101 -37.93 8.53 -40.36
CA GLN A 101 -38.11 9.98 -40.55
C GLN A 101 -38.41 10.30 -42.03
N GLU A 102 -39.08 11.40 -42.29
CA GLU A 102 -39.32 11.84 -43.67
C GLU A 102 -38.10 12.45 -44.31
N GLU A 103 -37.29 13.15 -43.53
CA GLU A 103 -36.04 13.79 -44.00
C GLU A 103 -34.87 13.47 -43.07
N TYR A 104 -33.71 13.40 -43.67
CA TYR A 104 -32.42 13.12 -43.01
C TYR A 104 -31.34 14.09 -43.48
N VAL A 105 -30.41 14.36 -42.60
CA VAL A 105 -29.15 14.98 -42.93
C VAL A 105 -28.07 13.89 -43.03
N VAL A 106 -27.38 13.82 -44.14
CA VAL A 106 -26.29 12.87 -44.38
C VAL A 106 -24.98 13.64 -44.52
N LEU A 107 -24.05 13.33 -43.61
CA LEU A 107 -22.68 13.83 -43.62
C LEU A 107 -21.82 12.85 -44.40
N PHE A 108 -21.09 13.33 -45.41
CA PHE A 108 -20.08 12.57 -46.11
C PHE A 108 -18.72 12.85 -45.48
N LEU A 109 -17.94 11.79 -45.24
CA LEU A 109 -16.73 11.81 -44.45
C LEU A 109 -15.54 11.46 -45.37
N SER A 110 -14.51 12.30 -45.36
CA SER A 110 -13.36 12.14 -46.26
C SER A 110 -12.14 11.46 -45.62
N LYS A 111 -11.91 11.66 -44.34
CA LYS A 111 -10.71 11.16 -43.64
C LYS A 111 -11.00 10.80 -42.21
N GLU A 112 -10.56 9.63 -41.80
CA GLU A 112 -10.48 9.25 -40.38
C GLU A 112 -9.14 9.71 -39.77
N HIS A 113 -9.19 10.38 -38.62
CA HIS A 113 -8.01 10.86 -37.92
C HIS A 113 -7.72 9.99 -36.71
N GLN A 114 -6.44 9.72 -36.49
CA GLN A 114 -6.04 9.09 -35.23
C GLN A 114 -6.10 10.10 -34.10
N ILE A 115 -6.84 9.73 -33.04
CA ILE A 115 -6.93 10.49 -31.79
C ILE A 115 -6.51 9.61 -30.61
N SER A 116 -6.09 10.24 -29.52
CA SER A 116 -5.94 9.53 -28.26
C SER A 116 -7.27 8.88 -27.86
N LYS A 117 -7.22 7.73 -27.16
CA LYS A 117 -8.43 7.04 -26.70
C LYS A 117 -9.26 8.00 -25.82
N MET A 118 -10.41 8.44 -26.31
CA MET A 118 -11.29 9.40 -25.63
C MET A 118 -12.66 8.79 -25.38
N ARG A 119 -13.23 9.08 -24.21
CA ARG A 119 -14.64 8.75 -23.90
C ARG A 119 -15.53 9.97 -24.08
N ILE A 120 -16.82 9.74 -24.38
CA ILE A 120 -17.81 10.81 -24.57
C ILE A 120 -18.16 11.55 -23.26
N GLN A 121 -18.04 10.90 -22.12
CA GLN A 121 -18.50 11.43 -20.85
C GLN A 121 -17.89 12.79 -20.45
N PRO A 122 -16.57 13.01 -20.55
CA PRO A 122 -15.98 14.33 -20.27
C PRO A 122 -16.58 15.45 -21.11
N LEU A 123 -16.83 15.20 -22.41
CA LEU A 123 -17.44 16.18 -23.30
C LEU A 123 -18.87 16.52 -22.90
N ARG A 124 -19.67 15.53 -22.52
CA ARG A 124 -21.03 15.73 -22.00
C ARG A 124 -21.06 16.52 -20.69
N GLU A 125 -20.14 16.23 -19.79
CA GLU A 125 -20.04 16.95 -18.51
C GLU A 125 -19.62 18.40 -18.71
N TYR A 126 -18.72 18.66 -19.67
CA TYR A 126 -18.31 20.02 -20.02
C TYR A 126 -19.50 20.84 -20.53
N VAL A 127 -20.28 20.32 -21.49
CA VAL A 127 -21.48 20.97 -22.01
C VAL A 127 -22.50 21.22 -20.90
N ARG A 128 -22.74 20.22 -20.04
CA ARG A 128 -23.66 20.38 -18.88
C ARG A 128 -23.25 21.52 -17.97
N LYS A 129 -21.96 21.70 -17.71
CA LYS A 129 -21.44 22.79 -16.86
C LYS A 129 -21.54 24.14 -17.52
N LYS A 130 -21.28 24.20 -18.83
CA LYS A 130 -21.28 25.43 -19.64
C LYS A 130 -22.70 25.96 -19.86
N ASP A 131 -23.65 25.07 -20.17
CA ASP A 131 -25.00 25.43 -20.60
C ASP A 131 -26.07 25.18 -19.53
N GLY A 132 -25.73 24.67 -18.35
CA GLY A 132 -26.63 24.37 -17.24
C GLY A 132 -27.57 23.18 -17.46
N LYS A 133 -27.64 22.59 -18.65
CA LYS A 133 -28.48 21.45 -19.02
C LYS A 133 -27.71 20.42 -19.82
N LEU A 134 -27.95 19.14 -19.55
CA LEU A 134 -27.52 18.09 -20.48
C LEU A 134 -28.33 18.21 -21.77
N PRO A 135 -27.69 18.16 -22.95
CA PRO A 135 -28.41 18.05 -24.19
C PRO A 135 -29.32 16.82 -24.11
N ARG A 136 -30.66 17.03 -24.28
CA ARG A 136 -31.62 15.93 -24.35
C ARG A 136 -31.36 15.02 -25.55
N ASN A 137 -30.67 15.55 -26.56
CA ASN A 137 -30.34 14.87 -27.79
C ASN A 137 -28.90 14.34 -27.78
N THR A 138 -28.64 13.32 -28.59
CA THR A 138 -27.35 12.63 -28.70
C THR A 138 -26.29 13.44 -29.43
N SER A 139 -26.61 14.63 -29.95
CA SER A 139 -25.73 15.45 -30.76
C SER A 139 -25.58 16.87 -30.21
N PHE A 140 -24.34 17.38 -30.22
CA PHE A 140 -23.98 18.76 -29.84
C PHE A 140 -22.72 19.21 -30.55
N VAL A 141 -22.43 20.52 -30.56
CA VAL A 141 -21.25 21.10 -31.22
C VAL A 141 -20.31 21.69 -30.17
N LEU A 142 -19.03 21.41 -30.33
CA LEU A 142 -17.93 22.00 -29.55
C LEU A 142 -16.87 22.56 -30.53
N ASN A 143 -16.16 23.62 -30.13
CA ASN A 143 -14.94 23.99 -30.82
C ASN A 143 -13.73 23.20 -30.22
N GLY A 144 -12.58 23.25 -30.91
CA GLY A 144 -11.40 22.52 -30.48
C GLY A 144 -10.89 22.96 -29.12
N ASN A 145 -11.06 24.23 -28.73
CA ASN A 145 -10.69 24.72 -27.40
C ASN A 145 -11.62 24.12 -26.33
N ASP A 146 -12.94 24.06 -26.57
CA ASP A 146 -13.90 23.41 -25.67
C ASP A 146 -13.56 21.93 -25.47
N ILE A 147 -13.15 21.23 -26.55
CA ILE A 147 -12.72 19.83 -26.46
C ILE A 147 -11.45 19.72 -25.61
N CYS A 148 -10.45 20.56 -25.86
CA CYS A 148 -9.24 20.58 -25.03
C CYS A 148 -9.56 20.81 -23.56
N GLN A 149 -10.43 21.78 -23.23
CA GLN A 149 -10.85 22.04 -21.86
C GLN A 149 -11.67 20.90 -21.23
N ALA A 150 -12.54 20.26 -22.01
CA ALA A 150 -13.30 19.10 -21.55
C ALA A 150 -12.40 17.89 -21.28
N LEU A 151 -11.30 17.79 -22.02
CA LEU A 151 -10.32 16.71 -21.92
C LEU A 151 -9.19 17.02 -20.93
N ILE A 152 -9.12 18.22 -20.35
CA ILE A 152 -8.25 18.46 -19.20
C ILE A 152 -8.69 17.49 -18.12
N PRO A 153 -7.85 16.49 -17.78
CA PRO A 153 -8.23 15.49 -16.78
C PRO A 153 -8.62 16.22 -15.51
N LYS A 154 -9.76 15.86 -14.93
CA LYS A 154 -10.15 16.38 -13.61
C LYS A 154 -9.00 16.08 -12.65
N ARG A 155 -8.28 17.12 -12.23
CA ARG A 155 -7.22 16.97 -11.22
C ARG A 155 -7.88 16.54 -9.92
N ILE A 156 -7.58 15.34 -9.50
CA ILE A 156 -8.00 14.82 -8.20
C ILE A 156 -6.97 15.30 -7.19
N ARG A 157 -7.36 16.25 -6.36
CA ARG A 157 -6.48 16.80 -5.32
C ARG A 157 -6.52 15.88 -4.12
N PHE A 158 -5.37 15.51 -3.63
CA PHE A 158 -5.25 14.66 -2.45
C PHE A 158 -4.20 15.20 -1.47
N ILE A 159 -4.30 14.73 -0.23
CA ILE A 159 -3.33 15.02 0.84
C ILE A 159 -2.75 13.71 1.36
N ASP A 160 -1.47 13.76 1.76
CA ASP A 160 -0.73 12.62 2.31
C ASP A 160 -0.28 12.91 3.73
N LEU A 161 -0.92 12.28 4.72
CA LEU A 161 -0.68 12.47 6.14
C LEU A 161 0.17 11.34 6.69
N PHE A 162 1.16 11.67 7.54
CA PHE A 162 2.13 10.71 8.05
C PHE A 162 2.89 10.02 6.92
N ALA A 163 3.33 10.81 5.95
CA ALA A 163 3.69 10.38 4.61
C ALA A 163 4.86 9.37 4.54
N GLY A 164 5.83 9.45 5.47
CA GLY A 164 7.00 8.59 5.45
C GLY A 164 7.72 8.64 4.10
N LEU A 165 7.83 7.50 3.43
CA LEU A 165 8.34 7.38 2.06
C LEU A 165 7.30 7.69 0.96
N GLY A 166 6.09 8.12 1.30
CA GLY A 166 5.04 8.38 0.30
C GLY A 166 4.49 7.12 -0.39
N GLY A 167 4.58 5.95 0.25
CA GLY A 167 4.11 4.69 -0.35
C GLY A 167 2.60 4.67 -0.61
N ILE A 168 1.79 5.33 0.25
CA ILE A 168 0.34 5.45 0.02
C ILE A 168 0.08 6.38 -1.16
N ARG A 169 0.80 7.50 -1.25
CA ARG A 169 0.78 8.42 -2.40
C ARG A 169 1.11 7.71 -3.70
N LEU A 170 2.22 6.98 -3.75
CA LEU A 170 2.63 6.22 -4.95
C LEU A 170 1.53 5.27 -5.44
N GLY A 171 0.94 4.51 -4.53
CA GLY A 171 -0.14 3.59 -4.87
C GLY A 171 -1.37 4.29 -5.43
N LEU A 172 -1.76 5.45 -4.87
CA LEU A 172 -2.85 6.27 -5.40
C LEU A 172 -2.50 6.85 -6.77
N GLU A 173 -1.31 7.43 -6.95
CA GLU A 173 -0.87 8.02 -8.22
C GLU A 173 -0.83 6.99 -9.35
N GLN A 174 -0.32 5.77 -9.07
CA GLN A 174 -0.35 4.66 -10.02
C GLN A 174 -1.78 4.25 -10.39
N ALA A 175 -2.70 4.19 -9.43
CA ALA A 175 -4.10 3.87 -9.67
C ALA A 175 -4.80 4.95 -10.52
N LEU A 176 -4.52 6.22 -10.25
CA LEU A 176 -5.05 7.33 -11.04
C LEU A 176 -4.54 7.27 -12.48
N GLN A 177 -3.24 7.03 -12.66
CA GLN A 177 -2.63 6.91 -14.00
C GLN A 177 -3.23 5.74 -14.80
N GLU A 178 -3.44 4.57 -14.18
CA GLU A 178 -4.08 3.42 -14.85
C GLU A 178 -5.50 3.74 -15.34
N GLN A 179 -6.20 4.61 -14.64
CA GLN A 179 -7.56 5.02 -15.01
C GLN A 179 -7.60 6.27 -15.89
N GLY A 180 -6.43 6.77 -16.33
CA GLY A 180 -6.33 7.98 -17.16
C GLY A 180 -6.76 9.26 -16.45
N LEU A 181 -6.61 9.30 -15.11
CA LEU A 181 -6.90 10.44 -14.27
C LEU A 181 -5.61 11.09 -13.78
N ASN A 182 -5.63 12.40 -13.54
CA ASN A 182 -4.50 13.14 -13.00
C ASN A 182 -4.70 13.39 -11.50
N GLY A 183 -3.68 13.01 -10.70
CA GLY A 183 -3.58 13.36 -9.29
C GLY A 183 -2.75 14.62 -9.07
N GLU A 184 -3.04 15.34 -7.99
CA GLU A 184 -2.22 16.44 -7.49
C GLU A 184 -2.15 16.32 -5.95
N CYS A 185 -0.95 16.02 -5.42
CA CYS A 185 -0.70 16.10 -3.99
C CYS A 185 -0.62 17.56 -3.57
N VAL A 186 -1.64 18.06 -2.91
CA VAL A 186 -1.74 19.48 -2.53
C VAL A 186 -1.24 19.78 -1.13
N PHE A 187 -1.03 18.75 -0.32
CA PHE A 187 -0.53 18.88 1.04
C PHE A 187 0.07 17.56 1.52
N THR A 188 1.19 17.65 2.23
CA THR A 188 1.87 16.51 2.86
C THR A 188 2.24 16.87 4.30
N SER A 189 2.03 15.94 5.22
CA SER A 189 2.46 16.07 6.62
C SER A 189 3.38 14.93 7.01
N GLU A 190 4.59 15.26 7.43
CA GLU A 190 5.57 14.34 8.01
C GLU A 190 6.40 15.10 9.05
N ILE A 191 6.82 14.43 10.13
CA ILE A 191 7.57 15.08 11.22
C ILE A 191 9.06 14.73 11.21
N LYS A 192 9.43 13.56 10.66
CA LYS A 192 10.81 13.07 10.65
C LYS A 192 11.62 13.76 9.55
N PRO A 193 12.70 14.52 9.90
CA PRO A 193 13.49 15.24 8.88
C PRO A 193 14.08 14.35 7.80
N TYR A 194 14.56 13.14 8.15
CA TYR A 194 15.13 12.20 7.17
C TYR A 194 14.06 11.57 6.27
N ALA A 195 12.83 11.39 6.75
CA ALA A 195 11.70 10.98 5.91
C ALA A 195 11.38 12.06 4.88
N LEU A 196 11.37 13.32 5.29
CA LEU A 196 11.14 14.44 4.37
C LEU A 196 12.22 14.58 3.32
N ARG A 197 13.49 14.31 3.65
CA ARG A 197 14.56 14.30 2.64
C ARG A 197 14.31 13.24 1.58
N ALA A 198 13.95 12.01 1.99
CA ALA A 198 13.61 10.94 1.06
C ALA A 198 12.36 11.28 0.24
N TYR A 199 11.35 11.86 0.87
CA TYR A 199 10.12 12.29 0.20
C TYR A 199 10.39 13.38 -0.83
N ASN A 200 11.08 14.46 -0.44
CA ASN A 200 11.41 15.58 -1.33
C ASN A 200 12.33 15.18 -2.49
N HIS A 201 13.23 14.22 -2.25
CA HIS A 201 14.10 13.68 -3.30
C HIS A 201 13.32 12.95 -4.39
N ASN A 202 12.26 12.23 -4.01
CA ASN A 202 11.49 11.38 -4.93
C ASN A 202 10.24 12.05 -5.51
N PHE A 203 9.74 13.13 -4.89
CA PHE A 203 8.55 13.86 -5.33
C PHE A 203 8.90 15.32 -5.62
N ALA A 204 9.17 15.63 -6.88
CA ALA A 204 9.78 16.89 -7.34
C ALA A 204 8.88 18.13 -7.34
N GLU A 205 7.63 18.08 -6.84
CA GLU A 205 6.65 19.14 -7.09
C GLU A 205 6.83 20.40 -6.21
N LYS A 206 7.08 20.22 -4.92
CA LYS A 206 7.37 21.27 -3.93
C LYS A 206 8.10 20.67 -2.76
N GLU A 207 9.05 21.44 -2.21
CA GLU A 207 9.70 21.07 -0.96
C GLU A 207 8.68 21.01 0.17
N VAL A 208 8.59 19.85 0.81
CA VAL A 208 7.77 19.64 2.00
C VAL A 208 8.64 19.88 3.22
N VAL A 209 8.20 20.76 4.12
CA VAL A 209 8.88 21.04 5.39
C VAL A 209 8.26 20.24 6.53
N ALA A 210 9.08 19.94 7.54
CA ALA A 210 8.63 19.20 8.71
C ALA A 210 7.48 19.91 9.43
N GLN A 211 6.34 19.24 9.53
CA GLN A 211 5.16 19.80 10.17
C GLN A 211 4.52 18.81 11.12
N ASN A 212 4.32 19.23 12.36
CA ASN A 212 3.54 18.47 13.31
C ASN A 212 2.04 18.71 13.06
N ILE A 213 1.33 17.67 12.65
CA ILE A 213 -0.10 17.72 12.33
C ILE A 213 -0.97 18.31 13.47
N THR A 214 -0.56 18.13 14.72
CA THR A 214 -1.29 18.67 15.90
C THR A 214 -1.16 20.18 16.06
N LYS A 215 -0.22 20.82 15.33
CA LYS A 215 0.01 22.26 15.34
C LYS A 215 -0.54 22.96 14.09
N LEU A 216 -1.08 22.19 13.14
CA LEU A 216 -1.63 22.73 11.89
C LEU A 216 -3.05 23.27 12.12
N HIS A 217 -3.31 24.47 11.60
CA HIS A 217 -4.65 25.00 11.51
C HIS A 217 -5.34 24.51 10.24
N ASN A 218 -6.66 24.34 10.28
CA ASN A 218 -7.44 23.90 9.12
C ASN A 218 -7.28 24.81 7.88
N ARG A 219 -7.10 26.13 8.11
CA ARG A 219 -6.85 27.13 7.05
C ARG A 219 -5.55 26.90 6.28
N ASP A 220 -4.59 26.15 6.86
CA ASP A 220 -3.29 25.89 6.25
C ASP A 220 -3.35 24.65 5.33
N ILE A 221 -4.45 23.90 5.38
CA ILE A 221 -4.67 22.70 4.58
C ILE A 221 -5.54 23.07 3.37
N PRO A 222 -5.00 22.95 2.14
CA PRO A 222 -5.77 23.24 0.93
C PRO A 222 -6.98 22.30 0.77
N VAL A 223 -7.98 22.74 0.03
CA VAL A 223 -9.13 21.88 -0.34
C VAL A 223 -8.65 20.67 -1.13
N PHE A 224 -9.15 19.48 -0.79
CA PHE A 224 -8.78 18.21 -1.41
C PHE A 224 -9.98 17.27 -1.60
N ASN A 225 -9.83 16.24 -2.44
CA ASN A 225 -10.84 15.23 -2.73
C ASN A 225 -10.58 13.91 -1.99
N ILE A 226 -9.31 13.52 -1.82
CA ILE A 226 -8.93 12.25 -1.19
C ILE A 226 -7.93 12.51 -0.07
N LEU A 227 -8.15 11.87 1.08
CA LEU A 227 -7.21 11.86 2.19
C LEU A 227 -6.50 10.51 2.26
N LEU A 228 -5.17 10.54 2.32
CA LEU A 228 -4.32 9.39 2.58
C LEU A 228 -3.70 9.52 3.97
N GLY A 229 -3.57 8.40 4.70
CA GLY A 229 -2.93 8.46 6.01
C GLY A 229 -2.57 7.10 6.59
N GLY A 230 -1.29 6.92 6.93
CA GLY A 230 -0.76 5.82 7.73
C GLY A 230 -0.54 6.27 9.18
N PHE A 231 -1.59 6.47 9.95
CA PHE A 231 -1.46 7.02 11.30
C PHE A 231 -0.84 6.03 12.29
N PRO A 232 0.09 6.46 13.20
CA PRO A 232 0.78 5.55 14.11
C PRO A 232 -0.14 4.98 15.19
N CYS A 233 0.03 3.66 15.46
CA CYS A 233 -0.75 2.93 16.46
C CYS A 233 -0.33 3.22 17.92
N GLN A 234 0.84 3.81 18.15
CA GLN A 234 1.43 3.99 19.48
C GLN A 234 0.55 4.77 20.48
N ALA A 235 -0.34 5.57 19.96
CA ALA A 235 -1.26 6.38 20.75
C ALA A 235 -2.38 5.59 21.42
N PHE A 236 -2.68 4.38 20.96
CA PHE A 236 -3.71 3.52 21.53
C PHE A 236 -3.15 2.50 22.53
N SER A 237 -1.83 2.22 22.48
CA SER A 237 -1.19 1.22 23.37
C SER A 237 -1.01 1.68 24.80
N SER A 238 -0.97 2.99 25.06
CA SER A 238 -0.83 3.56 26.42
C SER A 238 -2.17 3.88 27.10
N ALA A 239 -3.30 3.75 26.42
CA ALA A 239 -4.64 3.91 26.99
C ALA A 239 -5.09 2.75 27.88
N GLY A 240 -4.23 1.75 28.13
CA GLY A 240 -4.52 0.55 28.93
C GLY A 240 -4.74 0.77 30.44
N ALA A 241 -4.87 2.00 30.92
CA ALA A 241 -5.12 2.32 32.32
C ALA A 241 -6.50 2.97 32.58
N GLY A 242 -7.55 2.61 31.82
CA GLY A 242 -8.93 2.95 32.18
C GLY A 242 -9.33 4.43 32.08
N LYS A 243 -8.44 5.30 31.60
CA LYS A 243 -8.72 6.71 31.29
C LYS A 243 -8.94 6.83 29.79
N GLY A 244 -10.12 6.49 29.32
CA GLY A 244 -10.50 6.63 27.91
C GLY A 244 -9.86 7.84 27.22
N PHE A 245 -10.01 8.02 25.95
CA PHE A 245 -9.59 9.09 25.02
C PHE A 245 -9.02 10.44 25.55
N ALA A 246 -8.72 10.56 26.85
CA ALA A 246 -8.19 11.78 27.50
C ALA A 246 -6.66 11.91 27.47
N ASP A 247 -5.93 10.89 27.00
CA ASP A 247 -4.47 10.97 26.84
C ASP A 247 -4.11 11.63 25.51
N THR A 248 -3.34 12.71 25.56
CA THR A 248 -2.89 13.54 24.45
C THR A 248 -2.14 12.80 23.34
N ARG A 249 -1.82 11.52 23.49
CA ARG A 249 -1.14 10.65 22.53
C ARG A 249 -2.07 9.73 21.71
N GLY A 250 -3.34 9.58 22.09
CA GLY A 250 -4.43 8.99 21.28
C GLY A 250 -4.91 9.90 20.16
N THR A 251 -4.28 11.03 19.97
CA THR A 251 -4.79 12.20 19.25
C THR A 251 -4.59 12.14 17.73
N LEU A 252 -3.69 11.32 17.19
CA LEU A 252 -3.35 11.42 15.76
C LEU A 252 -4.48 10.97 14.83
N PHE A 253 -5.28 9.98 15.23
CA PHE A 253 -6.52 9.68 14.49
C PHE A 253 -7.54 10.83 14.61
N PHE A 254 -7.60 11.53 15.74
CA PHE A 254 -8.49 12.69 15.90
C PHE A 254 -8.07 13.89 15.05
N GLU A 255 -6.78 13.99 14.69
CA GLU A 255 -6.34 14.95 13.69
C GLU A 255 -6.85 14.58 12.29
N VAL A 256 -6.83 13.30 11.92
CA VAL A 256 -7.47 12.82 10.69
C VAL A 256 -8.96 13.12 10.70
N GLN A 257 -9.66 12.86 11.83
CA GLN A 257 -11.07 13.20 12.01
C GLN A 257 -11.31 14.71 11.85
N ARG A 258 -10.50 15.56 12.48
CA ARG A 258 -10.60 17.01 12.40
C ARG A 258 -10.50 17.48 10.95
N ILE A 259 -9.46 17.03 10.23
CA ILE A 259 -9.21 17.41 8.85
C ILE A 259 -10.34 16.94 7.93
N LEU A 260 -10.84 15.70 8.09
CA LEU A 260 -11.99 15.21 7.34
C LEU A 260 -13.25 16.04 7.62
N LYS A 261 -13.53 16.35 8.90
CA LYS A 261 -14.70 17.11 9.33
C LYS A 261 -14.75 18.51 8.70
N GLU A 262 -13.62 19.21 8.72
CA GLU A 262 -13.53 20.57 8.18
C GLU A 262 -13.62 20.61 6.64
N ASN A 263 -13.30 19.52 5.97
CA ASN A 263 -13.32 19.41 4.52
C ASN A 263 -14.48 18.54 3.99
N LEU A 264 -15.50 18.24 4.80
CA LEU A 264 -16.60 17.33 4.44
C LEU A 264 -17.30 17.68 3.12
N THR A 265 -17.39 18.96 2.75
CA THR A 265 -18.03 19.38 1.50
C THR A 265 -17.23 18.95 0.26
N HIS A 266 -15.92 18.83 0.37
CA HIS A 266 -14.99 18.62 -0.75
C HIS A 266 -14.43 17.20 -0.80
N VAL A 267 -14.20 16.57 0.35
CA VAL A 267 -13.65 15.21 0.42
C VAL A 267 -14.61 14.21 -0.20
N ASP A 268 -14.15 13.46 -1.17
CA ASP A 268 -14.90 12.38 -1.82
C ASP A 268 -14.61 11.02 -1.14
N GLY A 269 -13.39 10.79 -0.66
CA GLY A 269 -13.01 9.56 0.02
C GLY A 269 -11.66 9.62 0.74
N PHE A 270 -11.30 8.50 1.36
CA PHE A 270 -10.02 8.37 2.08
C PHE A 270 -9.52 6.92 2.07
N ILE A 271 -8.20 6.76 2.26
CA ILE A 271 -7.51 5.49 2.53
C ILE A 271 -6.69 5.68 3.80
N LEU A 272 -6.97 4.89 4.83
CA LEU A 272 -6.22 4.85 6.07
C LEU A 272 -5.58 3.48 6.25
N GLU A 273 -4.33 3.46 6.72
CA GLU A 273 -3.57 2.23 6.97
C GLU A 273 -3.14 2.15 8.43
N ASN A 274 -3.07 0.92 8.97
CA ASN A 274 -2.50 0.66 10.28
C ASN A 274 -2.04 -0.81 10.41
N VAL A 275 -1.40 -1.13 11.53
CA VAL A 275 -1.00 -2.51 11.84
C VAL A 275 -2.22 -3.40 12.13
N GLU A 276 -2.12 -4.72 11.81
CA GLU A 276 -3.17 -5.71 12.06
C GLU A 276 -3.68 -5.69 13.51
N GLY A 277 -2.79 -5.44 14.47
CA GLY A 277 -3.14 -5.38 15.91
C GLY A 277 -4.21 -4.35 16.29
N LEU A 278 -4.51 -3.37 15.41
CA LEU A 278 -5.59 -2.42 15.61
C LEU A 278 -6.96 -3.11 15.67
N VAL A 279 -7.14 -4.23 14.98
CA VAL A 279 -8.41 -4.99 14.94
C VAL A 279 -8.82 -5.44 16.35
N THR A 280 -7.87 -5.95 17.12
CA THR A 280 -8.12 -6.50 18.47
C THR A 280 -7.69 -5.56 19.59
N HIS A 281 -7.24 -4.35 19.26
CA HIS A 281 -6.76 -3.40 20.25
C HIS A 281 -7.87 -3.00 21.22
N ASP A 282 -7.60 -3.11 22.54
CA ASP A 282 -8.54 -2.85 23.64
C ASP A 282 -9.82 -3.73 23.54
N MET A 283 -9.63 -5.01 23.19
CA MET A 283 -10.71 -5.99 23.22
C MET A 283 -11.06 -6.31 24.67
N ARG A 284 -12.34 -6.19 25.04
CA ARG A 284 -12.85 -6.43 26.38
C ARG A 284 -13.88 -7.55 26.35
N PRO A 285 -13.71 -8.62 27.12
CA PRO A 285 -14.68 -9.71 27.19
C PRO A 285 -16.06 -9.28 27.71
N ASP A 286 -16.10 -8.29 28.60
CA ASP A 286 -17.29 -7.73 29.22
C ASP A 286 -18.03 -6.70 28.35
N GLU A 287 -17.37 -6.19 27.30
CA GLU A 287 -17.93 -5.21 26.37
C GLU A 287 -17.54 -5.59 24.93
N PRO A 288 -18.14 -6.65 24.37
CA PRO A 288 -17.78 -7.12 23.03
C PRO A 288 -18.28 -6.17 21.93
N TYR A 289 -17.42 -5.88 20.96
CA TYR A 289 -17.77 -5.19 19.74
C TYR A 289 -17.62 -6.13 18.56
N GLU A 290 -18.47 -5.93 17.54
CA GLU A 290 -18.46 -6.70 16.31
C GLU A 290 -18.73 -5.80 15.12
N ASP A 291 -18.10 -6.10 13.98
CA ASP A 291 -18.41 -5.47 12.71
C ASP A 291 -18.49 -6.54 11.61
N ASN A 292 -19.66 -6.70 10.99
CA ASN A 292 -19.94 -7.72 9.96
C ASN A 292 -19.60 -9.16 10.39
N GLY A 293 -19.91 -9.55 11.63
CA GLY A 293 -19.62 -10.88 12.18
C GLY A 293 -18.17 -11.08 12.61
N ILE A 294 -17.34 -10.03 12.58
CA ILE A 294 -15.94 -10.10 13.01
C ILE A 294 -15.80 -9.42 14.37
N PRO A 295 -15.33 -10.12 15.41
CA PRO A 295 -15.03 -9.49 16.70
C PRO A 295 -13.92 -8.45 16.57
N ILE A 296 -14.14 -7.25 17.11
CA ILE A 296 -13.20 -6.14 17.05
C ILE A 296 -13.00 -5.53 18.44
N GLY A 297 -11.85 -4.87 18.62
CA GLY A 297 -11.58 -4.12 19.85
C GLY A 297 -12.24 -2.74 19.84
N ARG A 298 -12.41 -2.17 21.05
CA ARG A 298 -13.03 -0.86 21.25
C ARG A 298 -12.42 0.26 20.42
N THR A 299 -11.11 0.20 20.16
CA THR A 299 -10.42 1.23 19.37
C THR A 299 -10.92 1.26 17.93
N LEU A 300 -10.96 0.12 17.25
CA LEU A 300 -11.48 0.05 15.88
C LEU A 300 -12.98 0.38 15.85
N ALA A 301 -13.78 -0.12 16.79
CA ALA A 301 -15.20 0.21 16.89
C ALA A 301 -15.42 1.73 16.99
N THR A 302 -14.62 2.45 17.78
CA THR A 302 -14.68 3.91 17.91
C THR A 302 -14.30 4.62 16.61
N ILE A 303 -13.24 4.17 15.93
CA ILE A 303 -12.82 4.72 14.63
C ILE A 303 -13.95 4.58 13.61
N LEU A 304 -14.55 3.39 13.50
CA LEU A 304 -15.64 3.13 12.58
C LEU A 304 -16.89 3.96 12.91
N HIS A 305 -17.25 4.06 14.20
CA HIS A 305 -18.35 4.92 14.65
C HIS A 305 -18.14 6.40 14.24
N ILE A 306 -16.92 6.93 14.46
CA ILE A 306 -16.61 8.31 14.06
C ILE A 306 -16.75 8.49 12.55
N LEU A 307 -16.17 7.61 11.76
CA LEU A 307 -16.17 7.74 10.31
C LEU A 307 -17.58 7.51 9.69
N ARG A 308 -18.33 6.51 10.17
CA ARG A 308 -19.65 6.15 9.65
C ARG A 308 -20.76 7.03 10.19
N ASP A 309 -20.80 7.24 11.53
CA ASP A 309 -21.95 7.84 12.19
C ASP A 309 -21.80 9.34 12.43
N LYS A 310 -20.59 9.82 12.71
CA LYS A 310 -20.32 11.25 12.90
C LYS A 310 -20.03 11.95 11.58
N LEU A 311 -19.14 11.37 10.74
CA LEU A 311 -18.71 11.98 9.47
C LEU A 311 -19.54 11.51 8.26
N LYS A 312 -20.42 10.51 8.43
CA LYS A 312 -21.39 10.04 7.44
C LYS A 312 -20.77 9.46 6.14
N PHE A 313 -19.59 8.85 6.23
CA PHE A 313 -19.02 8.08 5.12
C PHE A 313 -19.57 6.65 5.08
N ASN A 314 -19.59 6.03 3.90
CA ASN A 314 -19.62 4.59 3.77
C ASN A 314 -18.18 4.08 3.96
N VAL A 315 -17.98 3.23 4.95
CA VAL A 315 -16.64 2.76 5.35
C VAL A 315 -16.59 1.26 5.36
N THR A 316 -15.57 0.73 4.70
CA THR A 316 -15.19 -0.69 4.69
C THR A 316 -13.77 -0.83 5.21
N TRP A 317 -13.48 -1.93 5.85
CA TRP A 317 -12.13 -2.27 6.27
C TRP A 317 -11.82 -3.73 5.98
N ALA A 318 -10.54 -4.03 5.78
CA ALA A 318 -10.03 -5.40 5.64
C ALA A 318 -8.59 -5.49 6.12
N VAL A 319 -8.21 -6.67 6.62
CA VAL A 319 -6.82 -7.03 6.84
C VAL A 319 -6.32 -7.74 5.60
N LEU A 320 -5.36 -7.12 4.91
CA LEU A 320 -4.75 -7.67 3.71
C LEU A 320 -3.31 -8.06 3.99
N ASN A 321 -2.92 -9.25 3.51
CA ASN A 321 -1.52 -9.70 3.56
C ASN A 321 -0.86 -9.42 2.20
N ALA A 322 0.18 -8.64 2.17
CA ALA A 322 0.83 -8.21 0.93
C ALA A 322 1.31 -9.38 0.06
N ALA A 323 1.72 -10.51 0.67
CA ALA A 323 2.11 -11.71 -0.06
C ALA A 323 0.98 -12.30 -0.92
N ASP A 324 -0.28 -12.07 -0.55
CA ASP A 324 -1.45 -12.55 -1.32
C ASP A 324 -1.69 -11.72 -2.59
N TYR A 325 -0.91 -10.66 -2.82
CA TYR A 325 -1.09 -9.69 -3.92
C TYR A 325 0.21 -9.42 -4.69
N GLY A 326 1.08 -10.43 -4.79
CA GLY A 326 2.30 -10.38 -5.60
C GLY A 326 3.47 -9.63 -4.98
N VAL A 327 3.41 -9.28 -3.69
CA VAL A 327 4.53 -8.67 -2.96
C VAL A 327 5.33 -9.77 -2.26
N PRO A 328 6.66 -9.80 -2.34
CA PRO A 328 7.48 -10.86 -1.74
C PRO A 328 7.66 -10.70 -0.21
N GLN A 329 6.58 -10.30 0.48
CA GLN A 329 6.60 -10.06 1.92
C GLN A 329 5.25 -10.40 2.57
N LYS A 330 5.27 -11.19 3.64
CA LYS A 330 4.11 -11.51 4.49
C LYS A 330 3.86 -10.36 5.46
N ARG A 331 3.29 -9.26 4.94
CA ARG A 331 2.98 -8.04 5.70
C ARG A 331 1.48 -7.86 5.79
N LYS A 332 0.90 -8.18 6.94
CA LYS A 332 -0.51 -7.96 7.22
C LYS A 332 -0.74 -6.55 7.76
N ARG A 333 -1.68 -5.84 7.16
CA ARG A 333 -2.11 -4.50 7.58
C ARG A 333 -3.62 -4.37 7.48
N ILE A 334 -4.20 -3.61 8.38
CA ILE A 334 -5.58 -3.18 8.25
C ILE A 334 -5.63 -1.94 7.36
N TYR A 335 -6.54 -1.95 6.41
CA TYR A 335 -6.88 -0.81 5.56
C TYR A 335 -8.31 -0.42 5.82
N ILE A 336 -8.56 0.86 6.10
CA ILE A 336 -9.88 1.43 6.34
C ILE A 336 -10.13 2.43 5.20
N VAL A 337 -11.12 2.12 4.37
CA VAL A 337 -11.42 2.89 3.16
C VAL A 337 -12.83 3.43 3.25
N GLY A 338 -12.99 4.70 2.93
CA GLY A 338 -14.30 5.32 2.96
C GLY A 338 -14.54 6.25 1.78
N CYS A 339 -15.79 6.34 1.37
CA CYS A 339 -16.25 7.34 0.40
C CYS A 339 -17.60 7.93 0.83
N LYS A 340 -17.97 9.10 0.27
CA LYS A 340 -19.28 9.69 0.52
C LYS A 340 -20.41 8.74 0.15
N LYS A 341 -21.50 8.74 0.93
CA LYS A 341 -22.67 7.85 0.74
C LYS A 341 -23.22 7.86 -0.68
N LYS A 342 -23.19 9.01 -1.35
CA LYS A 342 -23.66 9.15 -2.75
C LYS A 342 -22.91 8.27 -3.76
N PHE A 343 -21.71 7.80 -3.42
CA PHE A 343 -20.90 6.95 -4.28
C PHE A 343 -21.13 5.46 -4.05
N GLY A 344 -21.82 5.06 -2.98
CA GLY A 344 -21.98 3.67 -2.58
C GLY A 344 -20.87 3.20 -1.65
N THR A 345 -20.58 1.89 -1.65
CA THR A 345 -19.59 1.26 -0.76
C THR A 345 -18.44 0.70 -1.58
N VAL A 346 -17.22 0.92 -1.11
CA VAL A 346 -16.00 0.34 -1.72
C VAL A 346 -15.87 -1.11 -1.28
N THR A 347 -15.76 -2.05 -2.21
CA THR A 347 -15.52 -3.46 -1.90
C THR A 347 -14.03 -3.73 -1.72
N MET A 348 -13.67 -4.53 -0.71
CA MET A 348 -12.29 -4.90 -0.38
C MET A 348 -12.02 -6.39 -0.63
N ASP A 349 -12.79 -6.98 -1.53
CA ASP A 349 -12.61 -8.35 -2.00
C ASP A 349 -11.73 -8.34 -3.25
N PHE A 350 -10.58 -9.00 -3.18
CA PHE A 350 -9.58 -9.03 -4.23
C PHE A 350 -9.11 -10.46 -4.47
N ASP A 351 -8.92 -10.80 -5.74
CA ASP A 351 -8.35 -12.08 -6.14
C ASP A 351 -6.91 -12.23 -5.63
N LYS A 352 -6.64 -13.36 -4.99
CA LYS A 352 -5.30 -13.65 -4.46
C LYS A 352 -4.40 -14.20 -5.56
N LEU A 353 -3.14 -13.79 -5.48
CA LEU A 353 -2.05 -14.27 -6.34
C LEU A 353 -1.21 -15.32 -5.61
N PRO A 354 -0.51 -16.21 -6.32
CA PRO A 354 0.46 -17.12 -5.72
C PRO A 354 1.56 -16.36 -4.98
N GLU A 355 2.08 -16.97 -3.90
CA GLU A 355 3.22 -16.41 -3.13
C GLU A 355 4.45 -16.29 -4.05
N VAL A 356 5.11 -15.14 -4.00
CA VAL A 356 6.32 -14.84 -4.77
C VAL A 356 7.53 -14.86 -3.84
N GLY A 357 8.60 -15.56 -4.25
CA GLY A 357 9.86 -15.61 -3.50
C GLY A 357 10.66 -14.31 -3.60
N THR A 358 11.54 -14.07 -2.61
CA THR A 358 12.38 -12.86 -2.56
C THR A 358 13.47 -12.86 -3.62
N GLY A 359 13.92 -14.03 -4.11
CA GLY A 359 15.13 -14.17 -4.93
C GLY A 359 15.17 -13.32 -6.20
N GLN A 360 14.04 -13.15 -6.88
CA GLN A 360 13.97 -12.34 -8.11
C GLN A 360 14.11 -10.82 -7.86
N TYR A 361 14.06 -10.38 -6.62
CA TYR A 361 14.18 -8.98 -6.21
C TYR A 361 15.57 -8.63 -5.69
N MET A 362 16.44 -9.65 -5.52
CA MET A 362 17.78 -9.49 -5.00
C MET A 362 18.77 -9.18 -6.10
N GLU A 363 19.71 -8.30 -5.77
CA GLU A 363 20.88 -8.01 -6.59
C GLU A 363 21.86 -9.17 -6.50
N GLN A 364 22.74 -9.33 -7.47
CA GLN A 364 23.69 -10.44 -7.56
C GLN A 364 25.12 -9.92 -7.74
N GLY A 365 26.08 -10.63 -7.14
CA GLY A 365 27.49 -10.31 -7.29
C GLY A 365 27.94 -9.10 -6.48
N LEU A 366 27.20 -8.71 -5.45
CA LEU A 366 27.59 -7.65 -4.53
C LEU A 366 28.60 -8.18 -3.49
N PRO A 367 29.42 -7.30 -2.89
CA PRO A 367 30.38 -7.70 -1.86
C PRO A 367 29.71 -8.39 -0.68
N CYS A 368 30.12 -9.62 -0.39
CA CYS A 368 29.70 -10.38 0.77
C CYS A 368 30.51 -10.02 2.01
N LEU A 369 29.97 -10.36 3.19
CA LEU A 369 30.71 -10.25 4.45
C LEU A 369 31.91 -11.18 4.43
N ASP A 370 33.08 -10.63 4.70
CA ASP A 370 34.36 -11.37 4.88
C ASP A 370 34.93 -11.02 6.26
N ASN A 371 34.32 -11.59 7.29
CA ASN A 371 34.74 -11.42 8.67
C ASN A 371 34.64 -12.74 9.45
N ALA A 372 35.09 -12.74 10.68
CA ALA A 372 35.11 -13.95 11.53
C ALA A 372 33.70 -14.58 11.68
N PHE A 373 32.65 -13.78 11.70
CA PHE A 373 31.29 -14.29 11.81
C PHE A 373 30.85 -15.03 10.54
N SER A 374 31.03 -14.42 9.37
CA SER A 374 30.66 -15.06 8.09
C SER A 374 31.50 -16.30 7.82
N GLN A 375 32.79 -16.26 8.13
CA GLN A 375 33.69 -17.41 7.98
C GLN A 375 33.28 -18.59 8.89
N MET A 376 32.97 -18.35 10.19
CA MET A 376 32.47 -19.38 11.10
C MET A 376 31.15 -19.98 10.63
N LEU A 377 30.26 -19.16 10.08
CA LEU A 377 28.95 -19.60 9.60
C LEU A 377 29.07 -20.46 8.35
N LEU A 378 29.84 -20.00 7.34
CA LEU A 378 30.00 -20.67 6.06
C LEU A 378 30.95 -21.90 6.14
N ALA A 379 31.75 -22.01 7.20
CA ALA A 379 32.51 -23.23 7.48
C ALA A 379 31.64 -24.42 7.92
N ARG A 380 30.39 -24.15 8.37
CA ARG A 380 29.47 -25.16 8.92
C ARG A 380 28.20 -25.36 8.13
N TYR A 381 27.78 -24.35 7.34
CA TYR A 381 26.54 -24.37 6.57
C TYR A 381 26.80 -23.90 5.15
N THR A 382 26.20 -24.59 4.19
CA THR A 382 26.14 -24.08 2.81
C THR A 382 25.14 -22.93 2.70
N PRO A 383 25.24 -22.06 1.69
CA PRO A 383 24.27 -21.00 1.45
C PRO A 383 22.82 -21.52 1.38
N GLU A 384 22.60 -22.68 0.78
CA GLU A 384 21.27 -23.31 0.65
C GLU A 384 20.69 -23.71 2.02
N GLU A 385 21.55 -24.21 2.92
CA GLU A 385 21.14 -24.58 4.29
C GLU A 385 20.85 -23.34 5.13
N LEU A 386 21.47 -22.20 4.83
CA LEU A 386 21.26 -20.92 5.51
C LEU A 386 19.96 -20.24 5.08
N ALA A 387 19.41 -20.58 3.92
CA ALA A 387 18.18 -19.98 3.41
C ALA A 387 17.00 -20.13 4.40
N GLY A 388 16.45 -19.01 4.85
CA GLY A 388 15.34 -18.97 5.80
C GLY A 388 15.70 -19.25 7.25
N LYS A 389 16.98 -19.35 7.59
CA LYS A 389 17.44 -19.53 8.97
C LYS A 389 17.41 -18.23 9.76
N ALA A 390 17.12 -18.37 11.06
CA ALA A 390 17.26 -17.29 12.02
C ALA A 390 18.43 -17.60 12.97
N LEU A 391 19.29 -16.62 13.19
CA LEU A 391 20.44 -16.72 14.06
C LEU A 391 20.11 -16.05 15.40
N LYS A 392 19.85 -16.83 16.43
CA LYS A 392 19.45 -16.29 17.73
C LYS A 392 19.56 -17.31 18.86
N ASP A 393 20.00 -16.87 20.02
CA ASP A 393 20.13 -17.69 21.22
C ASP A 393 18.88 -17.66 22.13
N LYS A 394 17.91 -16.80 21.84
CA LYS A 394 16.76 -16.61 22.72
C LYS A 394 15.78 -17.78 22.71
N ARG A 395 15.60 -18.43 21.56
CA ARG A 395 14.58 -19.47 21.33
C ARG A 395 15.16 -20.63 20.53
N GLY A 396 14.86 -21.85 20.96
CA GLY A 396 15.10 -23.04 20.16
C GLY A 396 14.12 -23.17 18.97
N GLY A 397 14.49 -23.96 17.98
CA GLY A 397 13.65 -24.30 16.81
C GLY A 397 14.48 -24.85 15.66
N LYS A 398 13.87 -25.67 14.78
CA LYS A 398 14.57 -26.31 13.64
C LYS A 398 15.15 -25.29 12.62
N GLN A 399 14.64 -24.07 12.62
CA GLN A 399 15.10 -23.00 11.72
C GLN A 399 16.06 -22.03 12.41
N ASN A 400 16.43 -22.28 13.69
CA ASN A 400 17.35 -21.42 14.41
C ASN A 400 18.75 -22.02 14.40
N ILE A 401 19.73 -21.15 14.17
CA ILE A 401 21.15 -21.38 14.40
C ILE A 401 21.52 -20.60 15.66
N HIS A 402 22.20 -21.23 16.57
CA HIS A 402 22.63 -20.65 17.83
C HIS A 402 24.14 -20.33 17.81
N SER A 403 24.59 -19.49 18.72
CA SER A 403 26.01 -19.13 18.83
C SER A 403 26.91 -20.34 19.09
N TRP A 404 26.41 -21.35 19.78
CA TRP A 404 27.10 -22.60 20.03
C TRP A 404 27.16 -23.56 18.82
N ASP A 405 26.21 -23.45 17.88
CA ASP A 405 26.22 -24.23 16.64
C ASP A 405 27.41 -23.85 15.74
N ILE A 406 27.83 -22.59 15.82
CA ILE A 406 28.96 -22.06 15.03
C ILE A 406 30.24 -21.82 15.87
N GLY A 407 30.22 -22.19 17.15
CA GLY A 407 31.38 -22.03 18.02
C GLY A 407 31.77 -20.57 18.29
N LYS A 408 30.81 -19.61 18.20
CA LYS A 408 31.10 -18.16 18.27
C LYS A 408 31.88 -17.72 19.52
N LYS A 409 31.67 -18.42 20.64
CA LYS A 409 32.33 -18.16 21.93
C LYS A 409 33.26 -19.31 22.35
N GLY A 410 33.73 -20.10 21.37
CA GLY A 410 34.51 -21.30 21.54
C GLY A 410 33.71 -22.59 21.29
N GLU A 411 34.43 -23.64 20.93
CA GLU A 411 33.82 -24.95 20.62
C GLU A 411 33.17 -25.57 21.86
N VAL A 412 32.05 -26.26 21.62
CA VAL A 412 31.32 -27.03 22.66
C VAL A 412 31.39 -28.53 22.33
N SER A 413 31.43 -29.37 23.36
CA SER A 413 31.36 -30.82 23.16
C SER A 413 29.95 -31.22 22.68
N PRO A 414 29.77 -32.41 22.08
CA PRO A 414 28.42 -32.90 21.70
C PRO A 414 27.42 -32.89 22.87
N ASP A 415 27.87 -33.28 24.07
CA ASP A 415 27.02 -33.28 25.27
C ASP A 415 26.63 -31.84 25.71
N GLN A 416 27.59 -30.90 25.66
CA GLN A 416 27.32 -29.49 25.92
C GLN A 416 26.35 -28.89 24.90
N HIS A 417 26.48 -29.28 23.64
CA HIS A 417 25.57 -28.85 22.57
C HIS A 417 24.16 -29.37 22.82
N GLU A 418 24.02 -30.64 23.19
CA GLU A 418 22.71 -31.21 23.55
C GLU A 418 22.11 -30.52 24.78
N LEU A 419 22.91 -30.30 25.83
CA LEU A 419 22.49 -29.57 27.04
C LEU A 419 21.94 -28.19 26.67
N LEU A 420 22.66 -27.38 25.89
CA LEU A 420 22.23 -26.05 25.46
C LEU A 420 20.92 -26.11 24.66
N ASN A 421 20.80 -27.07 23.73
CA ASN A 421 19.59 -27.25 22.92
C ASN A 421 18.37 -27.73 23.73
N ARG A 422 18.57 -28.44 24.82
CA ARG A 422 17.49 -28.74 25.77
C ARG A 422 17.18 -27.54 26.65
N LEU A 423 18.18 -26.92 27.24
CA LEU A 423 18.02 -25.80 28.16
C LEU A 423 17.32 -24.60 27.53
N VAL A 424 17.62 -24.25 26.26
CA VAL A 424 16.98 -23.13 25.55
C VAL A 424 15.46 -23.30 25.41
N LYS A 425 14.96 -24.54 25.44
CA LYS A 425 13.53 -24.87 25.42
C LYS A 425 12.96 -24.98 26.83
N GLU A 426 13.64 -25.73 27.72
CA GLU A 426 13.16 -26.02 29.07
C GLU A 426 12.97 -24.77 29.91
N ARG A 427 13.95 -23.83 29.91
CA ARG A 427 13.90 -22.59 30.71
C ARG A 427 12.71 -21.67 30.40
N ARG A 428 11.89 -22.00 29.42
CA ARG A 428 10.70 -21.23 29.00
C ARG A 428 9.38 -21.90 29.37
N LYS A 429 9.41 -23.12 29.87
CA LYS A 429 8.20 -23.83 30.28
C LYS A 429 7.55 -23.16 31.49
N HIS A 430 6.24 -22.94 31.42
CA HIS A 430 5.46 -22.33 32.49
C HIS A 430 5.56 -23.11 33.81
N SER A 431 5.78 -24.42 33.75
CA SER A 431 5.90 -25.29 34.91
C SER A 431 7.05 -24.92 35.86
N TRP A 432 8.08 -24.24 35.39
CA TRP A 432 9.20 -23.82 36.21
C TRP A 432 8.90 -22.61 37.10
N ALA A 433 8.00 -21.72 36.68
CA ALA A 433 7.71 -20.50 37.41
C ALA A 433 7.26 -20.74 38.86
N PRO A 434 6.28 -21.61 39.17
CA PRO A 434 5.90 -21.92 40.54
C PRO A 434 6.99 -22.68 41.33
N ILE A 435 7.80 -23.52 40.64
CA ILE A 435 8.90 -24.24 41.28
C ILE A 435 10.02 -23.30 41.72
N ILE A 436 10.30 -22.26 40.92
CA ILE A 436 11.30 -21.23 41.22
C ILE A 436 10.74 -20.20 42.21
N GLY A 437 9.42 -20.01 42.26
CA GLY A 437 8.74 -19.02 43.10
C GLY A 437 8.67 -17.61 42.46
N ILE A 438 8.57 -17.55 41.14
CA ILE A 438 8.46 -16.27 40.39
C ILE A 438 7.26 -16.27 39.44
N GLU A 439 6.82 -15.09 39.03
CA GLU A 439 5.97 -14.99 37.85
C GLU A 439 6.72 -15.45 36.59
N TRP A 440 6.01 -16.22 35.73
CA TRP A 440 6.59 -16.70 34.49
C TRP A 440 7.23 -15.56 33.65
N MET A 441 8.40 -15.89 33.09
CA MET A 441 9.12 -15.03 32.14
C MET A 441 9.75 -15.86 31.01
N ASP A 442 9.98 -15.22 29.87
CA ASP A 442 10.60 -15.85 28.70
C ASP A 442 12.10 -16.08 28.95
N GLY A 443 12.41 -17.20 29.58
CA GLY A 443 13.76 -17.61 29.95
C GLY A 443 14.07 -17.41 31.44
N MET A 444 13.74 -18.40 32.22
CA MET A 444 14.02 -18.46 33.67
C MET A 444 15.35 -19.17 33.93
N PRO A 445 16.17 -18.70 34.87
CA PRO A 445 17.36 -19.46 35.30
C PRO A 445 16.97 -20.73 36.03
N LEU A 446 17.64 -21.85 35.75
CA LEU A 446 17.40 -23.13 36.36
C LEU A 446 18.63 -23.57 37.17
N THR A 447 18.41 -24.08 38.37
CA THR A 447 19.48 -24.65 39.18
C THR A 447 20.03 -25.94 38.56
N GLU A 448 21.24 -26.35 38.94
CA GLU A 448 21.85 -27.59 38.46
C GLU A 448 20.94 -28.80 38.74
N ALA A 449 20.34 -28.88 39.94
CA ALA A 449 19.40 -29.93 40.29
C ALA A 449 18.15 -29.96 39.38
N GLN A 450 17.62 -28.79 39.01
CA GLN A 450 16.53 -28.69 38.07
C GLN A 450 16.95 -29.11 36.63
N ILE A 451 18.15 -28.75 36.22
CA ILE A 451 18.72 -29.16 34.90
C ILE A 451 18.90 -30.67 34.86
N ALA A 452 19.41 -31.28 35.94
CA ALA A 452 19.60 -32.72 36.05
C ALA A 452 18.29 -33.54 35.87
N THR A 453 17.11 -32.97 36.12
CA THR A 453 15.81 -33.65 35.91
C THR A 453 15.52 -33.94 34.42
N PHE A 454 16.03 -33.14 33.49
CA PHE A 454 15.80 -33.34 32.08
C PHE A 454 17.10 -33.63 31.28
N PHE A 455 18.26 -33.42 31.90
CA PHE A 455 19.58 -33.75 31.36
C PHE A 455 20.48 -34.35 32.43
N PRO A 456 20.23 -35.61 32.84
CA PRO A 456 21.08 -36.31 33.81
C PRO A 456 22.42 -36.66 33.16
N HIS A 457 23.51 -36.09 33.69
CA HIS A 457 24.84 -36.33 33.16
C HIS A 457 25.89 -36.35 34.31
N PRO A 458 26.82 -37.30 34.35
CA PRO A 458 27.77 -37.45 35.49
C PRO A 458 28.69 -36.23 35.63
N ASP A 459 29.01 -35.54 34.51
CA ASP A 459 29.88 -34.37 34.46
C ASP A 459 29.12 -33.05 34.33
N LEU A 460 27.83 -33.01 34.68
CA LEU A 460 26.98 -31.83 34.48
C LEU A 460 27.57 -30.57 35.12
N HIS A 461 28.14 -30.66 36.30
CA HIS A 461 28.71 -29.53 37.02
C HIS A 461 29.84 -28.84 36.22
N ASN A 462 30.82 -29.63 35.75
CA ASN A 462 31.94 -29.09 34.97
C ASN A 462 31.48 -28.56 33.62
N MET A 463 30.52 -29.22 32.96
CA MET A 463 29.91 -28.73 31.73
C MET A 463 29.28 -27.36 31.91
N LEU A 464 28.50 -27.16 32.95
CA LEU A 464 27.85 -25.88 33.26
C LEU A 464 28.88 -24.79 33.57
N ALA A 465 29.95 -25.12 34.36
CA ALA A 465 31.02 -24.20 34.70
C ALA A 465 31.81 -23.75 33.44
N ASP A 466 32.13 -24.69 32.55
CA ASP A 466 32.82 -24.38 31.29
C ASP A 466 31.93 -23.51 30.35
N LEU A 467 30.64 -23.82 30.25
CA LEU A 467 29.69 -23.02 29.45
C LEU A 467 29.48 -21.58 30.00
N VAL A 468 29.58 -21.40 31.33
CA VAL A 468 29.61 -20.06 31.93
C VAL A 468 30.93 -19.35 31.60
N LYS A 469 32.07 -20.02 31.68
CA LYS A 469 33.38 -19.47 31.28
C LYS A 469 33.41 -19.04 29.83
N LYS A 470 32.79 -19.81 28.94
CA LYS A 470 32.61 -19.49 27.50
C LYS A 470 31.54 -18.46 27.25
N GLN A 471 30.80 -18.01 28.26
CA GLN A 471 29.68 -17.04 28.17
C GLN A 471 28.50 -17.50 27.32
N TYR A 472 28.32 -18.79 27.10
CA TYR A 472 27.03 -19.34 26.59
C TYR A 472 25.96 -19.34 27.66
N LEU A 473 26.36 -19.57 28.91
CA LEU A 473 25.50 -19.47 30.08
C LEU A 473 25.90 -18.31 30.98
N VAL A 474 24.93 -17.83 31.74
CA VAL A 474 25.10 -16.92 32.87
C VAL A 474 24.53 -17.58 34.13
N TYR A 475 25.21 -17.41 35.25
CA TYR A 475 24.73 -17.87 36.59
C TYR A 475 24.16 -16.67 37.33
N GLU A 476 22.82 -16.55 37.34
CA GLU A 476 22.11 -15.38 37.83
C GLU A 476 20.96 -15.71 38.77
N HIS A 477 20.51 -14.73 39.55
CA HIS A 477 19.28 -14.84 40.33
C HIS A 477 18.04 -14.77 39.44
N PRO A 478 16.96 -15.49 39.76
CA PRO A 478 15.64 -15.29 39.14
C PRO A 478 15.18 -13.85 39.31
N LYS A 479 14.36 -13.37 38.38
CA LYS A 479 13.89 -11.97 38.39
C LYS A 479 12.41 -11.89 38.70
N GLN A 480 12.05 -11.10 39.72
CA GLN A 480 10.68 -10.76 40.05
C GLN A 480 10.20 -9.54 39.29
N ARG A 481 8.90 -9.50 39.01
CA ARG A 481 8.27 -8.33 38.43
C ARG A 481 7.97 -7.30 39.54
N VAL A 482 8.49 -6.10 39.38
CA VAL A 482 8.23 -4.95 40.25
C VAL A 482 7.42 -3.93 39.45
N TRP A 483 6.26 -3.57 39.98
CA TRP A 483 5.40 -2.55 39.41
C TRP A 483 5.78 -1.17 39.92
N HIS A 484 5.83 -0.21 38.98
CA HIS A 484 6.07 1.19 39.25
C HIS A 484 4.86 2.01 38.78
N SER A 485 4.66 3.17 39.39
CA SER A 485 3.68 4.16 38.94
C SER A 485 4.27 5.55 39.03
N ASP A 486 3.97 6.42 38.06
CA ASP A 486 4.32 7.84 38.11
C ASP A 486 3.22 8.66 38.82
N GLU A 487 3.48 9.96 39.01
CA GLU A 487 2.56 10.93 39.61
C GLU A 487 1.26 11.08 38.80
N ASN A 488 1.28 10.71 37.51
CA ASN A 488 0.13 10.74 36.61
C ASN A 488 -0.68 9.43 36.62
N GLY A 489 -0.28 8.44 37.46
CA GLY A 489 -0.94 7.15 37.57
C GLY A 489 -0.61 6.16 36.44
N ASN A 490 0.40 6.43 35.59
CA ASN A 490 0.88 5.47 34.59
C ASN A 490 1.64 4.36 35.33
N LYS A 491 1.27 3.10 35.02
CA LYS A 491 1.90 1.92 35.63
C LYS A 491 2.80 1.23 34.59
N TRP A 492 4.03 0.92 35.00
CA TRP A 492 4.93 0.06 34.24
C TRP A 492 5.57 -0.98 35.15
N SER A 493 6.13 -2.02 34.60
CA SER A 493 6.84 -3.03 35.39
C SER A 493 8.27 -3.23 34.90
N THR A 494 9.17 -3.46 35.84
CA THR A 494 10.54 -3.89 35.57
C THR A 494 10.77 -5.27 36.15
N ARG A 495 11.79 -6.00 35.65
CA ARG A 495 12.26 -7.26 36.19
C ARG A 495 13.53 -7.01 37.00
N VAL A 496 13.50 -7.29 38.30
CA VAL A 496 14.62 -7.09 39.22
C VAL A 496 15.08 -8.43 39.77
N PRO A 497 16.39 -8.71 39.85
CA PRO A 497 16.90 -9.92 40.49
C PRO A 497 16.38 -10.07 41.93
N ASP A 498 15.94 -11.26 42.29
CA ASP A 498 15.54 -11.59 43.64
C ASP A 498 16.65 -12.40 44.34
N GLU A 499 17.44 -11.71 45.15
CA GLU A 499 18.61 -12.31 45.82
C GLU A 499 18.23 -13.33 46.90
N LYS A 500 16.95 -13.40 47.28
CA LYS A 500 16.44 -14.41 48.23
C LYS A 500 16.28 -15.79 47.59
N LEU A 501 16.18 -15.83 46.26
CA LEU A 501 16.04 -17.07 45.52
C LEU A 501 17.43 -17.61 45.06
N PRO A 502 17.58 -18.94 45.00
CA PRO A 502 18.86 -19.52 44.53
C PRO A 502 19.16 -19.11 43.09
N LYS A 503 20.45 -18.88 42.83
CA LYS A 503 20.94 -18.67 41.47
C LYS A 503 20.74 -19.91 40.60
N GLY A 504 20.57 -19.69 39.31
CA GLY A 504 20.49 -20.74 38.32
C GLY A 504 21.23 -20.36 37.02
N TYR A 505 21.40 -21.34 36.17
CA TYR A 505 22.02 -21.18 34.86
C TYR A 505 20.98 -20.75 33.85
N ASN A 506 21.32 -19.76 33.06
CA ASN A 506 20.45 -19.24 31.99
C ASN A 506 21.23 -19.02 30.71
N ILE A 507 20.58 -19.11 29.56
CA ILE A 507 21.20 -18.80 28.27
C ILE A 507 21.48 -17.29 28.20
N VAL A 508 22.68 -16.91 27.80
CA VAL A 508 23.03 -15.50 27.55
C VAL A 508 22.32 -15.05 26.28
N THR A 509 21.36 -14.16 26.43
CA THR A 509 20.57 -13.60 25.33
C THR A 509 20.90 -12.11 25.20
N GLY A 510 21.95 -11.77 24.46
CA GLY A 510 22.29 -10.37 24.14
C GLY A 510 21.45 -9.82 22.99
N LYS A 511 21.23 -8.47 22.95
CA LYS A 511 20.51 -7.81 21.87
C LYS A 511 21.23 -7.90 20.52
N LEU A 512 22.54 -8.19 20.49
CA LEU A 512 23.40 -8.18 19.30
C LEU A 512 24.31 -9.40 19.28
N SER A 513 23.72 -10.59 19.43
CA SER A 513 24.52 -11.83 19.37
C SER A 513 25.10 -12.06 17.97
N PHE A 514 24.45 -11.56 16.93
CA PHE A 514 24.81 -11.81 15.53
C PHE A 514 24.69 -10.55 14.69
N GLU A 515 25.61 -10.38 13.75
CA GLU A 515 25.62 -9.31 12.76
C GLU A 515 24.44 -9.45 11.80
N ILE A 516 24.18 -10.69 11.36
CA ILE A 516 22.95 -11.08 10.68
C ILE A 516 22.13 -11.97 11.61
N SER A 517 20.88 -11.62 11.86
CA SER A 517 19.98 -12.35 12.75
C SER A 517 18.92 -13.18 12.01
N SER A 518 18.73 -12.94 10.73
CA SER A 518 17.81 -13.68 9.87
C SER A 518 18.26 -13.63 8.41
N ILE A 519 18.19 -14.74 7.72
CA ILE A 519 18.59 -14.86 6.31
C ILE A 519 17.32 -15.12 5.48
N LEU A 520 17.11 -14.36 4.42
CA LEU A 520 15.98 -14.53 3.51
C LEU A 520 16.05 -15.86 2.76
N ASP A 521 14.93 -16.54 2.61
CA ASP A 521 14.80 -17.67 1.69
C ASP A 521 14.41 -17.12 0.30
N PRO A 522 15.25 -17.25 -0.72
CA PRO A 522 14.96 -16.72 -2.06
C PRO A 522 13.71 -17.33 -2.69
N ARG A 523 13.27 -18.52 -2.24
CA ARG A 523 12.11 -19.24 -2.76
C ARG A 523 10.78 -18.83 -2.12
N ARG A 524 10.80 -18.05 -1.04
CA ARG A 524 9.63 -17.69 -0.23
C ARG A 524 9.51 -16.19 -0.04
N ALA A 525 8.31 -15.74 0.23
CA ALA A 525 8.10 -14.38 0.69
C ALA A 525 8.75 -14.16 2.07
N ALA A 526 9.39 -13.02 2.26
CA ALA A 526 9.93 -12.61 3.55
C ALA A 526 8.84 -12.53 4.62
N ASN A 527 9.19 -12.77 5.87
CA ASN A 527 8.31 -12.39 6.98
C ASN A 527 8.13 -10.86 7.02
N THR A 528 7.20 -10.36 7.82
CA THR A 528 7.02 -8.92 8.00
C THR A 528 8.36 -8.27 8.35
N ILE A 529 8.85 -7.41 7.47
CA ILE A 529 10.07 -6.64 7.68
C ILE A 529 9.72 -5.41 8.52
N VAL A 530 10.40 -5.23 9.64
CA VAL A 530 10.23 -4.10 10.56
C VAL A 530 11.55 -3.34 10.71
N ALA A 531 11.47 -2.07 11.04
CA ALA A 531 12.61 -1.16 11.10
C ALA A 531 13.81 -1.70 11.92
N MET A 532 13.53 -2.32 13.07
CA MET A 532 14.58 -2.83 13.97
C MET A 532 15.32 -4.07 13.44
N ASP A 533 14.74 -4.81 12.50
CA ASP A 533 15.28 -6.07 12.02
C ASP A 533 16.02 -5.90 10.68
N MET A 534 15.80 -4.81 9.95
CA MET A 534 16.34 -4.64 8.60
C MET A 534 17.87 -4.61 8.55
N ASN A 535 18.51 -3.96 9.52
CA ASN A 535 19.96 -3.87 9.60
C ASN A 535 20.66 -5.22 9.90
N THR A 536 19.91 -6.22 10.36
CA THR A 536 20.39 -7.57 10.64
C THR A 536 19.79 -8.62 9.70
N LEU A 537 19.14 -8.18 8.62
CA LEU A 537 18.58 -9.07 7.61
C LEU A 537 19.66 -9.43 6.58
N GLY A 538 19.86 -10.72 6.38
CA GLY A 538 20.86 -11.27 5.46
C GLY A 538 20.28 -11.76 4.15
N VAL A 539 21.08 -11.65 3.11
CA VAL A 539 20.83 -12.15 1.76
C VAL A 539 21.96 -13.10 1.36
N ILE A 540 21.61 -14.19 0.72
CA ILE A 540 22.58 -15.09 0.08
C ILE A 540 22.95 -14.49 -1.28
N ASP A 541 24.26 -14.34 -1.54
CA ASP A 541 24.78 -13.91 -2.82
C ASP A 541 25.96 -14.81 -3.23
N GLY A 542 25.76 -15.62 -4.27
CA GLY A 542 26.69 -16.66 -4.65
C GLY A 542 26.99 -17.64 -3.50
N MET A 543 28.26 -17.74 -3.13
CA MET A 543 28.74 -18.60 -2.03
C MET A 543 28.82 -17.87 -0.68
N GLY A 544 28.38 -16.61 -0.60
CA GLY A 544 28.49 -15.76 0.58
C GLY A 544 27.15 -15.27 1.12
N ILE A 545 27.24 -14.48 2.16
CA ILE A 545 26.13 -13.77 2.78
C ILE A 545 26.46 -12.28 2.89
N ARG A 546 25.48 -11.43 2.76
CA ARG A 546 25.61 -9.98 2.91
C ARG A 546 24.36 -9.35 3.52
N HIS A 547 24.44 -8.11 3.92
CA HIS A 547 23.25 -7.34 4.31
C HIS A 547 22.36 -7.05 3.11
N LEU A 548 21.07 -6.86 3.38
CA LEU A 548 20.10 -6.36 2.41
C LEU A 548 20.48 -4.93 1.98
N THR A 549 20.37 -4.60 0.70
CA THR A 549 20.54 -3.21 0.23
C THR A 549 19.27 -2.39 0.40
N LEU A 550 19.38 -1.06 0.38
CA LEU A 550 18.19 -0.18 0.39
C LEU A 550 17.34 -0.39 -0.86
N ARG A 551 17.98 -0.63 -2.02
CA ARG A 551 17.30 -0.96 -3.28
C ARG A 551 16.48 -2.24 -3.18
N GLU A 552 17.06 -3.29 -2.65
CA GLU A 552 16.35 -4.55 -2.40
C GLU A 552 15.20 -4.36 -1.39
N GLY A 553 15.45 -3.57 -0.35
CA GLY A 553 14.42 -3.16 0.60
C GLY A 553 13.22 -2.50 -0.10
N LEU A 554 13.45 -1.54 -1.00
CA LEU A 554 12.41 -0.90 -1.81
C LEU A 554 11.63 -1.91 -2.65
N ARG A 555 12.33 -2.83 -3.33
CA ARG A 555 11.70 -3.89 -4.14
C ARG A 555 10.81 -4.81 -3.31
N LEU A 556 11.22 -5.15 -2.07
CA LEU A 556 10.42 -5.97 -1.16
C LEU A 556 9.13 -5.31 -0.68
N PHE A 557 9.00 -3.98 -0.84
CA PHE A 557 7.77 -3.22 -0.60
C PHE A 557 7.03 -2.83 -1.88
N GLY A 558 7.59 -3.19 -3.06
CA GLY A 558 6.98 -2.92 -4.37
C GLY A 558 7.11 -1.45 -4.81
N TYR A 559 8.14 -0.74 -4.35
CA TYR A 559 8.50 0.58 -4.88
C TYR A 559 9.06 0.44 -6.30
N PRO A 560 8.85 1.44 -7.17
CA PRO A 560 9.38 1.42 -8.53
C PRO A 560 10.90 1.63 -8.55
N GLU A 561 11.57 1.16 -9.60
CA GLU A 561 13.04 1.20 -9.72
C GLU A 561 13.62 2.62 -9.75
N ASN A 562 12.84 3.62 -10.15
CA ASN A 562 13.25 5.03 -10.12
C ASN A 562 13.06 5.70 -8.76
N TYR A 563 12.49 5.02 -7.76
CA TYR A 563 12.44 5.54 -6.40
C TYR A 563 13.81 5.39 -5.75
N ASP A 564 14.40 6.45 -5.22
CA ASP A 564 15.79 6.46 -4.80
C ASP A 564 15.97 6.76 -3.30
N LEU A 565 16.84 5.96 -2.67
CA LEU A 565 17.34 6.13 -1.29
C LEU A 565 18.88 6.08 -1.24
N ASP A 566 19.58 6.03 -2.38
CA ASP A 566 21.03 5.78 -2.43
C ASP A 566 21.86 6.91 -1.81
N PHE A 567 21.30 8.11 -1.72
CA PHE A 567 21.95 9.22 -1.01
C PHE A 567 22.21 8.94 0.47
N PHE A 568 21.44 8.03 1.11
CA PHE A 568 21.69 7.60 2.48
C PHE A 568 23.02 6.86 2.66
N TYR A 569 23.57 6.23 1.63
CA TYR A 569 24.90 5.58 1.72
C TYR A 569 26.04 6.57 1.98
N ASN A 570 25.85 7.86 1.69
CA ASN A 570 26.82 8.92 1.86
C ASN A 570 26.71 9.66 3.21
N GLU A 571 25.82 9.23 4.10
CA GLU A 571 25.55 9.88 5.38
C GLU A 571 26.01 8.99 6.56
N ASP A 572 26.45 9.62 7.65
CA ASP A 572 26.68 8.90 8.90
C ASP A 572 25.36 8.27 9.38
N LYS A 573 25.37 6.95 9.64
CA LYS A 573 24.19 6.15 9.98
C LYS A 573 23.04 6.26 8.97
N GLY A 574 23.30 6.69 7.74
CA GLY A 574 22.26 6.89 6.74
C GLY A 574 21.55 5.59 6.38
N ILE A 575 22.29 4.47 6.32
CA ILE A 575 21.71 3.14 6.04
C ILE A 575 20.66 2.76 7.09
N GLU A 576 20.93 2.99 8.38
CA GLU A 576 19.98 2.73 9.46
C GLU A 576 18.74 3.61 9.34
N LEU A 577 18.90 4.88 8.92
CA LEU A 577 17.77 5.77 8.65
C LEU A 577 16.93 5.27 7.47
N GLY A 578 17.57 4.80 6.39
CA GLY A 578 16.90 4.19 5.25
C GLY A 578 16.12 2.93 5.67
N TYR A 579 16.70 2.08 6.51
CA TYR A 579 16.02 0.90 7.04
C TYR A 579 14.85 1.25 7.98
N ASP A 580 14.98 2.29 8.80
CA ASP A 580 13.87 2.76 9.63
C ASP A 580 12.67 3.20 8.77
N LEU A 581 12.94 3.92 7.68
CA LEU A 581 11.90 4.36 6.74
C LEU A 581 11.22 3.19 6.05
N LEU A 582 12.01 2.25 5.53
CA LEU A 582 11.49 1.06 4.85
C LEU A 582 10.64 0.21 5.79
N GLY A 583 11.13 -0.10 7.00
CA GLY A 583 10.39 -0.92 7.96
C GLY A 583 9.07 -0.33 8.41
N ASN A 584 8.95 1.01 8.41
CA ASN A 584 7.73 1.74 8.72
C ASN A 584 6.85 2.01 7.48
N SER A 585 7.28 1.58 6.29
CA SER A 585 6.56 1.83 5.04
C SER A 585 5.42 0.85 4.79
N VAL A 586 4.67 1.09 3.72
CA VAL A 586 3.56 0.28 3.21
C VAL A 586 3.95 -0.43 1.92
N CYS A 587 3.27 -1.51 1.57
CA CYS A 587 3.43 -2.18 0.28
C CYS A 587 2.63 -1.45 -0.80
N VAL A 588 3.34 -0.79 -1.73
CA VAL A 588 2.76 0.04 -2.78
C VAL A 588 1.73 -0.70 -3.65
N PRO A 589 1.95 -1.97 -4.08
CA PRO A 589 0.96 -2.69 -4.89
C PRO A 589 -0.37 -2.92 -4.19
N VAL A 590 -0.38 -3.13 -2.87
CA VAL A 590 -1.63 -3.29 -2.10
C VAL A 590 -2.40 -1.97 -2.04
N ILE A 591 -1.70 -0.86 -1.82
CA ILE A 591 -2.33 0.47 -1.85
C ILE A 591 -2.91 0.76 -3.24
N LYS A 592 -2.17 0.47 -4.31
CA LYS A 592 -2.64 0.63 -5.70
C LYS A 592 -3.92 -0.16 -5.96
N LEU A 593 -3.99 -1.40 -5.49
CA LEU A 593 -5.16 -2.26 -5.62
C LEU A 593 -6.40 -1.64 -4.94
N ILE A 594 -6.23 -1.17 -3.70
CA ILE A 594 -7.26 -0.49 -2.91
C ILE A 594 -7.68 0.82 -3.56
N ALA A 595 -6.69 1.63 -3.97
CA ALA A 595 -6.93 2.92 -4.62
C ALA A 595 -7.70 2.76 -5.93
N ASN A 596 -7.39 1.74 -6.74
CA ASN A 596 -8.15 1.43 -7.95
C ASN A 596 -9.64 1.22 -7.67
N ARG A 597 -9.98 0.47 -6.62
CA ARG A 597 -11.38 0.26 -6.21
C ARG A 597 -12.04 1.56 -5.74
N LEU A 598 -11.34 2.34 -4.92
CA LEU A 598 -11.85 3.64 -4.44
C LEU A 598 -12.09 4.61 -5.61
N ILE A 599 -11.11 4.74 -6.52
CA ILE A 599 -11.19 5.62 -7.68
C ILE A 599 -12.32 5.21 -8.62
N GLN A 600 -12.46 3.91 -8.91
CA GLN A 600 -13.56 3.37 -9.70
C GLN A 600 -14.91 3.68 -9.06
N GLN A 601 -15.05 3.48 -7.75
CA GLN A 601 -16.30 3.75 -7.03
C GLN A 601 -16.70 5.23 -7.06
N ILE A 602 -15.74 6.14 -7.01
CA ILE A 602 -15.99 7.58 -6.93
C ILE A 602 -16.11 8.22 -8.33
N TYR A 603 -15.22 7.85 -9.28
CA TYR A 603 -15.01 8.60 -10.51
C TYR A 603 -15.34 7.84 -11.81
N ALA A 604 -15.53 6.51 -11.78
CA ALA A 604 -15.84 5.70 -12.97
C ALA A 604 -17.35 5.66 -13.33
N ARG A 605 -18.07 6.74 -13.10
CA ARG A 605 -19.48 6.86 -13.48
C ARG A 605 -19.67 7.53 -14.83
#